data_b12debc7d2130a993beae07f26d13867
#
_entry.id   b12debc7d2130a993beae07f26d13867
#
_cell.length_a   1.000
_cell.length_b   1.000
_cell.length_c   1.000
_cell.angle_alpha   90.00
_cell.angle_beta   90.00
_cell.angle_gamma   90.00
#
_symmetry.space_group_name_H-M   'P 1'
#
loop_
_entity.id
_entity.type
_entity.pdbx_description
1 polymer ?
#
loop_
_entity_poly.entity_id
_entity_poly.type
_entity_poly.pdbx_seq_one_letter_code
_entity_poly.pdbx_strand_id
1 'polypeptide(L)'
;DTAGMASATAAIVGRALSADRAGFGSVNEDVDTIDVETDWTAPGAVSIAGRHRLDEYGSLREPLVVGDPLVVWDALTDDRTLHNLESAMRVGVRSLVDMPVRDRGKTIAVFFVHSAHPRPWPAEEISFLRSAADRLEAGVARHRTEQQQLIVNGEIAHRLKNMLTMVQAIASQTLRSVTDREAVYAFERRLMALSAAHDALLQKSWTQADLQAVAATVIDAIGFSDRVDMSGPAVALGPRAALSFSLIVHELLTNACKYGALTSDDGHVSLS
;
A
#
# COMPACT_ATOMS: atom_id res chain seq x y z
N ASP A 1 1.30 0.72 -7.35
CA ASP A 1 0.91 -0.51 -8.04
C ASP A 1 2.16 -1.26 -8.49
N THR A 2 2.48 -2.36 -7.78
CA THR A 2 3.67 -3.19 -8.04
C THR A 2 3.58 -3.91 -9.41
N ALA A 3 2.39 -4.30 -9.86
CA ALA A 3 2.18 -4.95 -11.14
C ALA A 3 2.50 -4.02 -12.33
N GLY A 4 2.05 -2.77 -12.27
CA GLY A 4 2.36 -1.77 -13.29
C GLY A 4 3.87 -1.45 -13.36
N MET A 5 4.54 -1.37 -12.22
CA MET A 5 5.99 -1.18 -12.16
C MET A 5 6.74 -2.38 -12.73
N ALA A 6 6.32 -3.60 -12.42
CA ALA A 6 6.89 -4.84 -12.94
C ALA A 6 6.76 -4.91 -14.47
N SER A 7 5.57 -4.66 -15.02
CA SER A 7 5.30 -4.65 -16.46
C SER A 7 6.13 -3.59 -17.20
N ALA A 8 6.22 -2.37 -16.67
CA ALA A 8 7.04 -1.32 -17.26
C ALA A 8 8.53 -1.68 -17.25
N THR A 9 9.03 -2.26 -16.15
CA THR A 9 10.41 -2.71 -16.05
C THR A 9 10.70 -3.82 -17.07
N ALA A 10 9.82 -4.82 -17.21
CA ALA A 10 9.94 -5.88 -18.19
C ALA A 10 10.06 -5.34 -19.61
N ALA A 11 9.21 -4.39 -19.99
CA ALA A 11 9.24 -3.78 -21.31
C ALA A 11 10.54 -2.97 -21.59
N ILE A 12 11.05 -2.26 -20.58
CA ILE A 12 12.30 -1.49 -20.71
C ILE A 12 13.48 -2.44 -20.87
N VAL A 13 13.58 -3.46 -20.00
CA VAL A 13 14.68 -4.42 -20.00
C VAL A 13 14.67 -5.27 -21.26
N GLY A 14 13.50 -5.79 -21.66
CA GLY A 14 13.35 -6.59 -22.87
C GLY A 14 13.85 -5.86 -24.11
N ARG A 15 13.49 -4.58 -24.26
CA ARG A 15 13.98 -3.74 -25.36
C ARG A 15 15.47 -3.43 -25.25
N ALA A 16 15.96 -3.07 -24.06
CA ALA A 16 17.37 -2.74 -23.84
C ALA A 16 18.32 -3.89 -24.14
N LEU A 17 17.89 -5.12 -23.83
CA LEU A 17 18.68 -6.32 -24.06
C LEU A 17 18.38 -7.02 -25.39
N SER A 18 17.51 -6.45 -26.22
CA SER A 18 17.04 -7.06 -27.47
C SER A 18 16.59 -8.52 -27.27
N ALA A 19 15.85 -8.74 -26.16
CA ALA A 19 15.30 -10.05 -25.82
C ALA A 19 14.01 -10.31 -26.59
N ASP A 20 13.59 -11.57 -26.69
CA ASP A 20 12.31 -11.94 -27.30
C ASP A 20 11.17 -11.78 -26.31
N ARG A 21 11.42 -11.94 -25.01
CA ARG A 21 10.45 -11.67 -23.95
C ARG A 21 11.13 -11.32 -22.62
N ALA A 22 10.40 -10.62 -21.79
CA ALA A 22 10.77 -10.33 -20.41
C ALA A 22 9.50 -10.19 -19.56
N GLY A 23 9.58 -10.58 -18.31
CA GLY A 23 8.41 -10.53 -17.43
C GLY A 23 8.73 -10.91 -16.00
N PHE A 24 7.65 -10.97 -15.23
CA PHE A 24 7.68 -11.43 -13.85
C PHE A 24 6.71 -12.58 -13.69
N GLY A 25 7.16 -13.60 -12.97
CA GLY A 25 6.29 -14.67 -12.52
C GLY A 25 6.35 -14.75 -10.99
N SER A 26 5.19 -14.78 -10.34
CA SER A 26 5.10 -15.08 -8.92
C SER A 26 5.35 -16.58 -8.70
N VAL A 27 6.05 -16.92 -7.61
CA VAL A 27 6.32 -18.32 -7.27
C VAL A 27 5.56 -18.72 -6.02
N ASN A 28 5.18 -20.01 -5.93
CA ASN A 28 4.61 -20.56 -4.71
C ASN A 28 5.71 -20.74 -3.63
N GLU A 29 5.31 -21.09 -2.38
CA GLU A 29 6.24 -21.18 -1.25
C GLU A 29 7.37 -22.19 -1.47
N ASP A 30 7.11 -23.27 -2.21
CA ASP A 30 8.08 -24.32 -2.51
C ASP A 30 8.90 -24.06 -3.77
N VAL A 31 8.60 -22.98 -4.51
CA VAL A 31 9.23 -22.64 -5.81
C VAL A 31 9.08 -23.78 -6.83
N ASP A 32 7.92 -24.44 -6.84
CA ASP A 32 7.60 -25.51 -7.81
C ASP A 32 6.88 -24.98 -9.03
N THR A 33 6.14 -23.89 -8.85
CA THR A 33 5.33 -23.25 -9.92
C THR A 33 5.63 -21.77 -10.03
N ILE A 34 5.61 -21.28 -11.26
CA ILE A 34 5.67 -19.86 -11.61
C ILE A 34 4.36 -19.49 -12.29
N ASP A 35 3.66 -18.49 -11.75
CA ASP A 35 2.47 -17.88 -12.34
C ASP A 35 2.85 -16.56 -13.01
N VAL A 36 2.78 -16.51 -14.34
CA VAL A 36 3.03 -15.33 -15.16
C VAL A 36 1.70 -14.72 -15.57
N GLU A 37 1.33 -13.58 -14.96
CA GLU A 37 0.07 -12.90 -15.33
C GLU A 37 0.17 -12.24 -16.70
N THR A 38 1.28 -11.56 -16.95
CA THR A 38 1.58 -10.89 -18.22
C THR A 38 3.08 -10.84 -18.44
N ASP A 39 3.49 -10.83 -19.71
CA ASP A 39 4.87 -10.62 -20.12
C ASP A 39 4.95 -9.60 -21.26
N TRP A 40 6.09 -8.94 -21.36
CA TRP A 40 6.45 -8.18 -22.55
C TRP A 40 7.06 -9.11 -23.59
N THR A 41 6.59 -9.01 -24.83
CA THR A 41 7.11 -9.78 -25.97
C THR A 41 7.55 -8.86 -27.10
N ALA A 42 8.65 -9.22 -27.76
CA ALA A 42 9.04 -8.62 -29.02
C ALA A 42 8.05 -9.00 -30.15
N PRO A 43 7.96 -8.23 -31.24
CA PRO A 43 7.11 -8.60 -32.38
C PRO A 43 7.40 -10.01 -32.89
N GLY A 44 6.40 -10.86 -32.90
CA GLY A 44 6.49 -12.26 -33.35
C GLY A 44 6.88 -13.27 -32.26
N ALA A 45 7.26 -12.83 -31.06
CA ALA A 45 7.50 -13.72 -29.95
C ALA A 45 6.18 -14.18 -29.28
N VAL A 46 6.17 -15.40 -28.75
CA VAL A 46 5.01 -16.00 -28.09
C VAL A 46 5.06 -15.65 -26.61
N SER A 47 3.92 -15.18 -26.06
CA SER A 47 3.76 -14.98 -24.62
C SER A 47 3.80 -16.30 -23.86
N ILE A 48 4.36 -16.27 -22.65
CA ILE A 48 4.31 -17.37 -21.70
C ILE A 48 3.38 -17.06 -20.52
N ALA A 49 2.45 -16.11 -20.68
CA ALA A 49 1.44 -15.88 -19.66
C ALA A 49 0.71 -17.17 -19.32
N GLY A 50 0.61 -17.49 -18.03
CA GLY A 50 0.01 -18.73 -17.53
C GLY A 50 0.81 -19.33 -16.38
N ARG A 51 0.38 -20.52 -15.96
CA ARG A 51 1.05 -21.29 -14.90
C ARG A 51 2.02 -22.29 -15.49
N HIS A 52 3.24 -22.28 -14.97
CA HIS A 52 4.33 -23.17 -15.38
C HIS A 52 4.85 -23.94 -14.18
N ARG A 53 5.05 -25.24 -14.36
CA ARG A 53 5.75 -26.06 -13.37
C ARG A 53 7.24 -26.10 -13.71
N LEU A 54 8.10 -25.81 -12.75
CA LEU A 54 9.56 -25.77 -12.98
C LEU A 54 10.15 -27.14 -13.33
N ASP A 55 9.59 -28.22 -12.78
CA ASP A 55 10.03 -29.58 -13.06
C ASP A 55 9.79 -30.00 -14.53
N GLU A 56 8.86 -29.34 -15.25
CA GLU A 56 8.65 -29.57 -16.68
C GLU A 56 9.78 -29.01 -17.56
N TYR A 57 10.60 -28.12 -17.03
CA TYR A 57 11.67 -27.44 -17.78
C TYR A 57 13.08 -27.90 -17.41
N GLY A 58 13.21 -28.86 -16.49
CA GLY A 58 14.48 -29.42 -16.02
C GLY A 58 14.82 -29.05 -14.59
N SER A 59 16.10 -29.09 -14.25
CA SER A 59 16.61 -28.83 -12.89
C SER A 59 16.80 -27.31 -12.67
N LEU A 60 15.76 -26.52 -12.90
CA LEU A 60 15.83 -25.06 -12.83
C LEU A 60 15.48 -24.50 -11.44
N ARG A 61 14.90 -25.32 -10.58
CA ARG A 61 14.36 -24.91 -9.27
C ARG A 61 15.45 -24.54 -8.25
N GLU A 62 16.51 -25.35 -8.17
CA GLU A 62 17.49 -25.24 -7.08
C GLU A 62 18.18 -23.86 -6.99
N PRO A 63 18.72 -23.28 -8.09
CA PRO A 63 19.29 -21.93 -8.05
C PRO A 63 18.28 -20.88 -7.56
N LEU A 64 17.04 -20.95 -8.02
CA LEU A 64 15.99 -19.99 -7.65
C LEU A 64 15.62 -20.08 -6.17
N VAL A 65 15.61 -21.29 -5.58
CA VAL A 65 15.35 -21.48 -4.14
C VAL A 65 16.47 -20.87 -3.30
N VAL A 66 17.72 -21.09 -3.70
CA VAL A 66 18.90 -20.53 -3.01
C VAL A 66 18.98 -19.00 -3.18
N GLY A 67 18.41 -18.48 -4.26
CA GLY A 67 18.43 -17.06 -4.60
C GLY A 67 19.54 -16.69 -5.58
N ASP A 68 20.06 -17.68 -6.30
CA ASP A 68 21.04 -17.47 -7.33
C ASP A 68 20.37 -17.26 -8.70
N PRO A 69 20.95 -16.44 -9.58
CA PRO A 69 20.46 -16.30 -10.94
C PRO A 69 20.56 -17.63 -11.68
N LEU A 70 19.53 -17.99 -12.38
CA LEU A 70 19.58 -19.06 -13.35
C LEU A 70 19.96 -18.47 -14.71
N VAL A 71 21.12 -18.84 -15.23
CA VAL A 71 21.63 -18.39 -16.54
C VAL A 71 21.83 -19.59 -17.43
N VAL A 72 21.16 -19.63 -18.58
CA VAL A 72 21.26 -20.66 -19.61
C VAL A 72 21.59 -20.00 -20.94
N TRP A 73 22.71 -20.36 -21.54
CA TRP A 73 23.14 -19.80 -22.84
C TRP A 73 22.48 -20.49 -24.02
N ASP A 74 22.30 -21.78 -23.92
CA ASP A 74 21.56 -22.60 -24.89
C ASP A 74 20.89 -23.79 -24.19
N ALA A 75 19.58 -23.79 -24.14
CA ALA A 75 18.77 -24.83 -23.54
C ALA A 75 18.97 -26.23 -24.19
N LEU A 76 19.48 -26.30 -25.40
CA LEU A 76 19.77 -27.58 -26.06
C LEU A 76 21.10 -28.19 -25.67
N THR A 77 21.96 -27.49 -24.96
CA THR A 77 23.29 -27.95 -24.55
C THR A 77 23.55 -27.85 -23.06
N ASP A 78 22.64 -27.20 -22.30
CA ASP A 78 22.77 -27.05 -20.85
C ASP A 78 22.28 -28.32 -20.15
N ASP A 79 23.10 -28.89 -19.28
CA ASP A 79 22.83 -30.16 -18.56
C ASP A 79 21.52 -30.08 -17.74
N ARG A 80 21.13 -28.90 -17.28
CA ARG A 80 19.92 -28.67 -16.48
C ARG A 80 18.63 -28.78 -17.29
N THR A 81 18.70 -28.59 -18.59
CA THR A 81 17.53 -28.54 -19.50
C THR A 81 17.49 -29.72 -20.49
N LEU A 82 18.59 -30.43 -20.68
CA LEU A 82 18.74 -31.52 -21.70
C LEU A 82 17.64 -32.59 -21.64
N HIS A 83 17.11 -32.88 -20.46
CA HIS A 83 16.10 -33.92 -20.30
C HIS A 83 14.66 -33.46 -20.58
N ASN A 84 14.46 -32.16 -20.74
CA ASN A 84 13.13 -31.53 -20.85
C ASN A 84 13.02 -30.59 -22.06
N LEU A 85 13.73 -30.89 -23.15
CA LEU A 85 13.84 -30.03 -24.34
C LEU A 85 12.49 -29.69 -24.99
N GLU A 86 11.55 -30.63 -24.96
CA GLU A 86 10.19 -30.38 -25.55
C GLU A 86 9.47 -29.20 -24.90
N SER A 87 9.61 -29.04 -23.60
CA SER A 87 9.00 -27.94 -22.85
C SER A 87 9.65 -26.60 -23.20
N ALA A 88 10.97 -26.53 -23.26
CA ALA A 88 11.69 -25.34 -23.68
C ALA A 88 11.36 -24.94 -25.12
N MET A 89 11.28 -25.93 -26.02
CA MET A 89 10.91 -25.71 -27.43
C MET A 89 9.47 -25.28 -27.59
N ARG A 90 8.54 -25.81 -26.79
CA ARG A 90 7.10 -25.44 -26.80
C ARG A 90 6.90 -23.96 -26.51
N VAL A 91 7.66 -23.42 -25.57
CA VAL A 91 7.62 -22.00 -25.22
C VAL A 91 8.61 -21.14 -26.03
N GLY A 92 9.35 -21.78 -26.97
CA GLY A 92 10.26 -21.07 -27.88
C GLY A 92 11.45 -20.39 -27.15
N VAL A 93 11.98 -21.01 -26.08
CA VAL A 93 13.13 -20.48 -25.32
C VAL A 93 14.40 -21.27 -25.66
N ARG A 94 15.43 -20.56 -26.10
CA ARG A 94 16.76 -21.13 -26.35
C ARG A 94 17.79 -20.64 -25.34
N SER A 95 17.71 -19.39 -24.92
CA SER A 95 18.55 -18.89 -23.84
C SER A 95 17.72 -18.05 -22.87
N LEU A 96 18.12 -18.05 -21.61
CA LEU A 96 17.37 -17.38 -20.54
C LEU A 96 18.27 -16.87 -19.42
N VAL A 97 17.79 -15.82 -18.76
CA VAL A 97 18.22 -15.41 -17.43
C VAL A 97 16.97 -15.26 -16.57
N ASP A 98 16.91 -16.06 -15.52
CA ASP A 98 15.88 -15.96 -14.50
C ASP A 98 16.52 -15.44 -13.21
N MET A 99 16.08 -14.26 -12.80
CA MET A 99 16.62 -13.54 -11.66
C MET A 99 15.62 -13.63 -10.51
N PRO A 100 15.96 -14.31 -9.38
CA PRO A 100 15.05 -14.39 -8.26
C PRO A 100 14.85 -13.01 -7.61
N VAL A 101 13.60 -12.71 -7.29
CA VAL A 101 13.18 -11.56 -6.48
C VAL A 101 12.80 -12.10 -5.10
N ARG A 102 13.41 -11.55 -4.06
CA ARG A 102 13.29 -12.11 -2.71
C ARG A 102 12.56 -11.19 -1.75
N ASP A 103 11.84 -11.78 -0.80
CA ASP A 103 11.34 -11.10 0.38
C ASP A 103 11.66 -11.95 1.62
N ARG A 104 12.32 -11.35 2.61
CA ARG A 104 12.71 -12.00 3.87
C ARG A 104 13.48 -13.32 3.67
N GLY A 105 14.34 -13.34 2.67
CA GLY A 105 15.17 -14.51 2.38
C GLY A 105 14.50 -15.63 1.58
N LYS A 106 13.20 -15.49 1.21
CA LYS A 106 12.48 -16.41 0.33
C LYS A 106 12.31 -15.81 -1.05
N THR A 107 12.44 -16.62 -2.09
CA THR A 107 12.08 -16.20 -3.45
C THR A 107 10.56 -16.13 -3.57
N ILE A 108 10.06 -14.99 -3.95
CA ILE A 108 8.61 -14.69 -4.09
C ILE A 108 8.19 -14.51 -5.54
N ALA A 109 9.15 -14.17 -6.39
CA ALA A 109 8.94 -14.02 -7.82
C ALA A 109 10.25 -14.27 -8.57
N VAL A 110 10.14 -14.43 -9.87
CA VAL A 110 11.26 -14.52 -10.79
C VAL A 110 11.10 -13.44 -11.84
N PHE A 111 12.13 -12.62 -12.00
CA PHE A 111 12.26 -11.72 -13.15
C PHE A 111 12.97 -12.47 -14.26
N PHE A 112 12.27 -12.77 -15.34
CA PHE A 112 12.81 -13.55 -16.44
C PHE A 112 13.08 -12.71 -17.68
N VAL A 113 14.15 -13.07 -18.41
CA VAL A 113 14.46 -12.55 -19.74
C VAL A 113 14.88 -13.71 -20.62
N HIS A 114 14.14 -13.91 -21.71
CA HIS A 114 14.30 -15.06 -22.60
C HIS A 114 14.59 -14.65 -24.03
N SER A 115 15.36 -15.49 -24.73
CA SER A 115 15.58 -15.37 -26.19
C SER A 115 15.25 -16.69 -26.91
N ALA A 116 14.70 -16.57 -28.10
CA ALA A 116 14.44 -17.68 -29.01
C ALA A 116 15.71 -18.21 -29.66
N HIS A 117 16.84 -17.53 -29.48
CA HIS A 117 18.14 -17.90 -30.04
C HIS A 117 19.15 -18.15 -28.93
N PRO A 118 20.11 -19.08 -29.13
CA PRO A 118 21.21 -19.24 -28.19
C PRO A 118 22.05 -17.97 -28.16
N ARG A 119 22.37 -17.50 -26.98
CA ARG A 119 23.25 -16.34 -26.79
C ARG A 119 24.02 -16.41 -25.48
N PRO A 120 25.26 -15.92 -25.44
CA PRO A 120 25.91 -15.68 -24.15
C PRO A 120 25.24 -14.49 -23.45
N TRP A 121 25.25 -14.53 -22.13
CA TRP A 121 24.82 -13.44 -21.27
C TRP A 121 26.07 -12.83 -20.63
N PRO A 122 26.55 -11.66 -21.11
CA PRO A 122 27.70 -10.98 -20.52
C PRO A 122 27.46 -10.61 -19.06
N ALA A 123 28.51 -10.55 -18.26
CA ALA A 123 28.42 -10.21 -16.85
C ALA A 123 27.75 -8.84 -16.61
N GLU A 124 27.91 -7.91 -17.54
CA GLU A 124 27.27 -6.58 -17.51
C GLU A 124 25.76 -6.68 -17.64
N GLU A 125 25.23 -7.53 -18.53
CA GLU A 125 23.81 -7.78 -18.69
C GLU A 125 23.22 -8.48 -17.44
N ILE A 126 23.92 -9.46 -16.91
CA ILE A 126 23.51 -10.15 -15.67
C ILE A 126 23.48 -9.14 -14.50
N SER A 127 24.49 -8.29 -14.38
CA SER A 127 24.55 -7.25 -13.35
C SER A 127 23.41 -6.22 -13.51
N PHE A 128 23.09 -5.85 -14.75
CA PHE A 128 21.95 -4.97 -15.04
C PHE A 128 20.61 -5.61 -14.62
N LEU A 129 20.42 -6.89 -14.97
CA LEU A 129 19.22 -7.65 -14.57
C LEU A 129 19.11 -7.79 -13.04
N ARG A 130 20.23 -8.04 -12.36
CA ARG A 130 20.26 -8.07 -10.90
C ARG A 130 19.84 -6.72 -10.32
N SER A 131 20.38 -5.62 -10.84
CA SER A 131 20.00 -4.28 -10.38
C SER A 131 18.52 -3.97 -10.60
N ALA A 132 17.91 -4.51 -11.66
CA ALA A 132 16.49 -4.39 -11.91
C ALA A 132 15.67 -5.23 -10.90
N ALA A 133 16.08 -6.45 -10.62
CA ALA A 133 15.45 -7.33 -9.62
C ALA A 133 15.55 -6.73 -8.21
N ASP A 134 16.71 -6.20 -7.81
CA ASP A 134 16.93 -5.55 -6.51
C ASP A 134 16.00 -4.35 -6.29
N ARG A 135 15.77 -3.56 -7.34
CA ARG A 135 14.83 -2.42 -7.28
C ARG A 135 13.38 -2.87 -7.08
N LEU A 136 13.00 -3.97 -7.69
CA LEU A 136 11.68 -4.55 -7.51
C LEU A 136 11.52 -5.14 -6.10
N GLU A 137 12.54 -5.83 -5.61
CA GLU A 137 12.60 -6.33 -4.24
C GLU A 137 12.41 -5.19 -3.23
N ALA A 138 13.15 -4.10 -3.41
CA ALA A 138 12.98 -2.89 -2.58
C ALA A 138 11.57 -2.30 -2.68
N GLY A 139 10.99 -2.28 -3.89
CA GLY A 139 9.62 -1.81 -4.13
C GLY A 139 8.57 -2.68 -3.44
N VAL A 140 8.69 -4.00 -3.52
CA VAL A 140 7.80 -4.96 -2.85
C VAL A 140 7.91 -4.82 -1.33
N ALA A 141 9.13 -4.76 -0.78
CA ALA A 141 9.37 -4.59 0.65
C ALA A 141 8.77 -3.29 1.18
N ARG A 142 8.92 -2.19 0.44
CA ARG A 142 8.33 -0.90 0.78
C ARG A 142 6.81 -0.95 0.77
N HIS A 143 6.21 -1.48 -0.30
CA HIS A 143 4.75 -1.59 -0.40
C HIS A 143 4.16 -2.43 0.73
N ARG A 144 4.81 -3.54 1.07
CA ARG A 144 4.41 -4.39 2.19
C ARG A 144 4.46 -3.65 3.53
N THR A 145 5.54 -2.87 3.76
CA THR A 145 5.67 -2.06 4.98
C THR A 145 4.55 -1.02 5.08
N GLU A 146 4.25 -0.34 3.98
CA GLU A 146 3.16 0.63 3.90
C GLU A 146 1.81 -0.03 4.20
N GLN A 147 1.53 -1.20 3.64
CA GLN A 147 0.31 -1.96 3.90
C GLN A 147 0.20 -2.42 5.36
N GLN A 148 1.28 -2.93 5.94
CA GLN A 148 1.30 -3.31 7.35
C GLN A 148 1.05 -2.12 8.26
N GLN A 149 1.61 -0.95 7.93
CA GLN A 149 1.41 0.27 8.71
C GLN A 149 -0.04 0.74 8.66
N LEU A 150 -0.72 0.64 7.51
CA LEU A 150 -2.14 0.94 7.38
C LEU A 150 -3.00 0.01 8.24
N ILE A 151 -2.71 -1.29 8.26
CA ILE A 151 -3.45 -2.26 9.07
C ILE A 151 -3.28 -1.96 10.57
N VAL A 152 -2.04 -1.75 11.02
CA VAL A 152 -1.74 -1.44 12.44
C VAL A 152 -2.40 -0.13 12.86
N ASN A 153 -2.32 0.90 12.02
CA ASN A 153 -2.96 2.18 12.29
C ASN A 153 -4.48 2.03 12.40
N GLY A 154 -5.11 1.25 11.51
CA GLY A 154 -6.54 0.95 11.57
C GLY A 154 -6.94 0.23 12.88
N GLU A 155 -6.14 -0.74 13.34
CA GLU A 155 -6.40 -1.43 14.59
C GLU A 155 -6.26 -0.51 15.82
N ILE A 156 -5.20 0.31 15.84
CA ILE A 156 -5.01 1.31 16.91
C ILE A 156 -6.20 2.26 16.96
N ALA A 157 -6.66 2.71 15.80
CA ALA A 157 -7.82 3.55 15.64
C ALA A 157 -9.08 2.95 16.28
N HIS A 158 -9.37 1.73 15.90
CA HIS A 158 -10.53 1.01 16.43
C HIS A 158 -10.45 0.81 17.95
N ARG A 159 -9.29 0.47 18.47
CA ARG A 159 -9.07 0.32 19.92
C ARG A 159 -9.23 1.64 20.67
N LEU A 160 -8.71 2.75 20.14
CA LEU A 160 -8.87 4.07 20.74
C LEU A 160 -10.33 4.52 20.75
N LYS A 161 -11.08 4.30 19.67
CA LYS A 161 -12.52 4.57 19.62
C LYS A 161 -13.27 3.80 20.69
N ASN A 162 -12.97 2.51 20.86
CA ASN A 162 -13.59 1.68 21.89
C ASN A 162 -13.25 2.17 23.32
N MET A 163 -11.99 2.58 23.55
CA MET A 163 -11.58 3.15 24.84
C MET A 163 -12.30 4.48 25.13
N LEU A 164 -12.41 5.38 24.15
CA LEU A 164 -13.15 6.63 24.33
C LEU A 164 -14.62 6.40 24.62
N THR A 165 -15.27 5.45 23.93
CA THR A 165 -16.65 5.06 24.21
C THR A 165 -16.81 4.53 25.65
N MET A 166 -15.86 3.70 26.11
CA MET A 166 -15.87 3.18 27.48
C MET A 166 -15.66 4.31 28.50
N VAL A 167 -14.73 5.24 28.24
CA VAL A 167 -14.51 6.42 29.10
C VAL A 167 -15.76 7.29 29.17
N GLN A 168 -16.47 7.49 28.04
CA GLN A 168 -17.74 8.22 28.01
C GLN A 168 -18.80 7.53 28.86
N ALA A 169 -18.95 6.21 28.76
CA ALA A 169 -19.90 5.44 29.56
C ALA A 169 -19.60 5.54 31.06
N ILE A 170 -18.33 5.37 31.45
CA ILE A 170 -17.89 5.50 32.86
C ILE A 170 -18.15 6.90 33.37
N ALA A 171 -17.78 7.92 32.58
CA ALA A 171 -18.00 9.31 32.95
C ALA A 171 -19.48 9.64 33.16
N SER A 172 -20.34 9.27 32.22
CA SER A 172 -21.78 9.48 32.31
C SER A 172 -22.41 8.76 33.51
N GLN A 173 -21.91 7.58 33.87
CA GLN A 173 -22.37 6.87 35.03
C GLN A 173 -21.88 7.51 36.34
N THR A 174 -20.59 7.85 36.41
CA THR A 174 -19.97 8.39 37.62
C THR A 174 -20.46 9.79 37.94
N LEU A 175 -20.65 10.61 36.89
CA LEU A 175 -21.06 12.02 37.03
C LEU A 175 -22.57 12.22 37.19
N ARG A 176 -23.38 11.15 37.24
CA ARG A 176 -24.84 11.26 37.45
C ARG A 176 -25.20 11.94 38.76
N SER A 177 -24.44 11.74 39.83
CA SER A 177 -24.68 12.27 41.17
C SER A 177 -24.08 13.68 41.37
N VAL A 178 -23.32 14.20 40.39
CA VAL A 178 -22.71 15.54 40.51
C VAL A 178 -23.79 16.59 40.30
N THR A 179 -23.92 17.50 41.27
CA THR A 179 -24.93 18.56 41.27
C THR A 179 -24.57 19.71 40.29
N ASP A 180 -23.30 19.95 40.08
CA ASP A 180 -22.82 20.90 39.06
C ASP A 180 -22.97 20.32 37.64
N ARG A 181 -24.17 20.47 37.11
CA ARG A 181 -24.51 19.95 35.77
C ARG A 181 -23.74 20.67 34.65
N GLU A 182 -23.34 21.92 34.88
CA GLU A 182 -22.59 22.68 33.89
C GLU A 182 -21.18 22.12 33.71
N ALA A 183 -20.49 21.80 34.79
CA ALA A 183 -19.19 21.15 34.77
C ALA A 183 -19.25 19.75 34.10
N VAL A 184 -20.31 18.96 34.39
CA VAL A 184 -20.53 17.67 33.74
C VAL A 184 -20.70 17.79 32.24
N TYR A 185 -21.55 18.70 31.78
CA TYR A 185 -21.73 18.96 30.34
C TYR A 185 -20.48 19.49 29.67
N ALA A 186 -19.68 20.32 30.34
CA ALA A 186 -18.39 20.79 29.81
C ALA A 186 -17.41 19.64 29.61
N PHE A 187 -17.36 18.70 30.56
CA PHE A 187 -16.51 17.52 30.45
C PHE A 187 -16.96 16.58 29.29
N GLU A 188 -18.24 16.25 29.21
CA GLU A 188 -18.79 15.39 28.15
C GLU A 188 -18.52 15.99 26.75
N ARG A 189 -18.70 17.29 26.59
CA ARG A 189 -18.40 17.98 25.33
C ARG A 189 -16.92 17.89 24.94
N ARG A 190 -16.00 18.10 25.89
CA ARG A 190 -14.55 17.98 25.63
C ARG A 190 -14.18 16.57 25.21
N LEU A 191 -14.82 15.57 25.80
CA LEU A 191 -14.60 14.18 25.46
C LEU A 191 -15.13 13.82 24.06
N MET A 192 -16.26 14.39 23.65
CA MET A 192 -16.79 14.27 22.28
C MET A 192 -15.91 14.95 21.27
N ALA A 193 -15.41 16.16 21.56
CA ALA A 193 -14.49 16.88 20.68
C ALA A 193 -13.16 16.13 20.50
N LEU A 194 -12.67 15.48 21.56
CA LEU A 194 -11.50 14.62 21.50
C LEU A 194 -11.73 13.41 20.57
N SER A 195 -12.91 12.79 20.64
CA SER A 195 -13.30 11.66 19.77
C SER A 195 -13.37 12.11 18.31
N ALA A 196 -14.00 13.24 18.02
CA ALA A 196 -14.13 13.78 16.67
C ALA A 196 -12.76 14.14 16.05
N ALA A 197 -11.88 14.77 16.83
CA ALA A 197 -10.51 15.08 16.38
C ALA A 197 -9.71 13.82 16.07
N HIS A 198 -9.89 12.77 16.87
CA HIS A 198 -9.26 11.50 16.65
C HIS A 198 -9.76 10.84 15.34
N ASP A 199 -11.07 10.83 15.09
CA ASP A 199 -11.65 10.29 13.86
C ASP A 199 -11.16 11.04 12.61
N ALA A 200 -11.01 12.36 12.66
CA ALA A 200 -10.46 13.17 11.58
C ALA A 200 -8.98 12.84 11.27
N LEU A 201 -8.19 12.53 12.31
CA LEU A 201 -6.79 12.11 12.14
C LEU A 201 -6.66 10.73 11.48
N LEU A 202 -7.61 9.83 11.76
CA LEU A 202 -7.61 8.49 11.18
C LEU A 202 -7.86 8.47 9.69
N GLN A 203 -8.71 9.36 9.18
CA GLN A 203 -9.05 9.41 7.75
C GLN A 203 -7.86 9.75 6.84
N LYS A 204 -6.80 10.41 7.35
CA LYS A 204 -5.62 10.83 6.58
C LYS A 204 -4.29 10.25 7.08
N SER A 205 -4.26 8.98 7.44
CA SER A 205 -3.01 8.22 7.72
C SER A 205 -2.14 8.78 8.85
N TRP A 206 -2.69 9.44 9.86
CA TRP A 206 -2.01 9.94 11.08
C TRP A 206 -0.94 11.01 10.88
N THR A 207 -0.64 11.44 9.67
CA THR A 207 0.45 12.38 9.42
C THR A 207 0.01 13.83 9.35
N GLN A 208 -1.13 14.10 8.73
CA GLN A 208 -1.67 15.45 8.56
C GLN A 208 -3.18 15.40 8.41
N ALA A 209 -3.90 16.29 9.08
CA ALA A 209 -5.33 16.53 8.89
C ALA A 209 -5.53 17.89 8.19
N ASP A 210 -6.49 17.95 7.28
CA ASP A 210 -6.91 19.21 6.69
C ASP A 210 -7.74 20.01 7.69
N LEU A 211 -7.41 21.28 7.89
CA LEU A 211 -8.08 22.17 8.83
C LEU A 211 -9.59 22.22 8.59
N GLN A 212 -10.01 22.34 7.33
CA GLN A 212 -11.43 22.40 6.97
C GLN A 212 -12.12 21.06 7.26
N ALA A 213 -11.46 19.93 7.00
CA ALA A 213 -12.01 18.60 7.31
C ALA A 213 -12.18 18.38 8.82
N VAL A 214 -11.25 18.87 9.65
CA VAL A 214 -11.36 18.84 11.11
C VAL A 214 -12.54 19.69 11.58
N ALA A 215 -12.67 20.91 11.06
CA ALA A 215 -13.77 21.79 11.39
C ALA A 215 -15.13 21.19 10.98
N ALA A 216 -15.24 20.66 9.75
CA ALA A 216 -16.46 20.01 9.26
C ALA A 216 -16.90 18.86 10.18
N THR A 217 -15.97 18.00 10.59
CA THR A 217 -16.27 16.87 11.50
C THR A 217 -16.85 17.36 12.84
N VAL A 218 -16.34 18.47 13.36
CA VAL A 218 -16.84 19.05 14.62
C VAL A 218 -18.20 19.69 14.43
N ILE A 219 -18.41 20.41 13.32
CA ILE A 219 -19.69 21.06 12.99
C ILE A 219 -20.80 20.01 12.83
N ASP A 220 -20.51 18.92 12.10
CA ASP A 220 -21.45 17.81 11.90
C ASP A 220 -21.82 17.13 13.22
N ALA A 221 -20.84 16.94 14.10
CA ALA A 221 -21.07 16.32 15.42
C ALA A 221 -21.99 17.17 16.33
N ILE A 222 -22.02 18.50 16.13
CA ILE A 222 -22.89 19.40 16.88
C ILE A 222 -24.26 19.55 16.21
N GLY A 223 -24.40 19.18 14.93
CA GLY A 223 -25.66 19.18 14.18
C GLY A 223 -26.05 20.52 13.56
N PHE A 224 -25.07 21.39 13.24
CA PHE A 224 -25.30 22.71 12.64
C PHE A 224 -24.65 22.90 11.27
N SER A 225 -24.49 21.82 10.51
CA SER A 225 -23.81 21.84 9.20
C SER A 225 -24.44 22.79 8.20
N ASP A 226 -25.75 22.95 8.25
CA ASP A 226 -26.50 23.85 7.35
C ASP A 226 -26.42 25.34 7.73
N ARG A 227 -25.84 25.67 8.90
CA ARG A 227 -25.83 27.00 9.49
C ARG A 227 -24.43 27.54 9.79
N VAL A 228 -23.42 26.82 9.35
CA VAL A 228 -22.00 27.20 9.51
C VAL A 228 -21.33 27.21 8.15
N ASP A 229 -20.97 28.39 7.67
CA ASP A 229 -20.23 28.56 6.43
C ASP A 229 -18.72 28.51 6.70
N MET A 230 -18.01 27.72 5.92
CA MET A 230 -16.55 27.63 6.01
C MET A 230 -15.90 28.13 4.73
N SER A 231 -14.88 28.96 4.88
CA SER A 231 -14.03 29.41 3.77
C SER A 231 -12.60 29.58 4.23
N GLY A 232 -11.65 29.41 3.32
CA GLY A 232 -10.23 29.59 3.61
C GLY A 232 -9.32 28.67 2.81
N PRO A 233 -8.00 28.84 2.91
CA PRO A 233 -7.04 27.97 2.23
C PRO A 233 -7.00 26.59 2.85
N ALA A 234 -6.59 25.59 2.07
CA ALA A 234 -6.27 24.25 2.59
C ALA A 234 -5.01 24.34 3.46
N VAL A 235 -5.13 24.01 4.74
CA VAL A 235 -4.03 24.03 5.71
C VAL A 235 -3.89 22.64 6.33
N ALA A 236 -2.70 22.07 6.22
CA ALA A 236 -2.38 20.80 6.84
C ALA A 236 -1.99 20.99 8.32
N LEU A 237 -2.67 20.29 9.22
CA LEU A 237 -2.43 20.31 10.64
C LEU A 237 -1.76 19.00 11.09
N GLY A 238 -0.72 19.10 11.90
CA GLY A 238 -0.20 17.95 12.62
C GLY A 238 -1.17 17.48 13.72
N PRO A 239 -1.00 16.24 14.25
CA PRO A 239 -1.94 15.63 15.20
C PRO A 239 -2.30 16.50 16.41
N ARG A 240 -1.30 17.11 17.04
CA ARG A 240 -1.53 17.99 18.21
C ARG A 240 -2.29 19.25 17.86
N ALA A 241 -1.96 19.86 16.72
CA ALA A 241 -2.64 21.07 16.24
C ALA A 241 -4.10 20.77 15.86
N ALA A 242 -4.36 19.65 15.19
CA ALA A 242 -5.71 19.21 14.83
C ALA A 242 -6.59 19.01 16.07
N LEU A 243 -6.04 18.38 17.13
CA LEU A 243 -6.74 18.21 18.41
C LEU A 243 -7.07 19.56 19.07
N SER A 244 -6.07 20.45 19.18
CA SER A 244 -6.28 21.76 19.78
C SER A 244 -7.31 22.60 18.98
N PHE A 245 -7.21 22.55 17.66
CA PHE A 245 -8.14 23.25 16.77
C PHE A 245 -9.57 22.70 16.89
N SER A 246 -9.75 21.37 16.93
CA SER A 246 -11.05 20.74 17.14
C SER A 246 -11.71 21.21 18.44
N LEU A 247 -10.95 21.28 19.54
CA LEU A 247 -11.45 21.76 20.81
C LEU A 247 -11.86 23.24 20.74
N ILE A 248 -11.07 24.09 20.08
CA ILE A 248 -11.38 25.51 19.90
C ILE A 248 -12.68 25.68 19.08
N VAL A 249 -12.79 25.01 17.94
CA VAL A 249 -13.99 25.07 17.09
C VAL A 249 -15.22 24.60 17.87
N HIS A 250 -15.11 23.49 18.61
CA HIS A 250 -16.18 22.96 19.43
C HIS A 250 -16.64 23.96 20.49
N GLU A 251 -15.72 24.60 21.23
CA GLU A 251 -16.05 25.59 22.26
C GLU A 251 -16.70 26.85 21.64
N LEU A 252 -16.17 27.35 20.50
CA LEU A 252 -16.73 28.49 19.78
C LEU A 252 -18.16 28.21 19.29
N LEU A 253 -18.39 27.07 18.66
CA LEU A 253 -19.73 26.68 18.20
C LEU A 253 -20.70 26.49 19.36
N THR A 254 -20.26 25.86 20.45
CA THR A 254 -21.08 25.73 21.66
C THR A 254 -21.45 27.10 22.26
N ASN A 255 -20.52 28.05 22.26
CA ASN A 255 -20.78 29.42 22.68
C ASN A 255 -21.79 30.12 21.74
N ALA A 256 -21.64 29.90 20.41
CA ALA A 256 -22.59 30.42 19.43
C ALA A 256 -24.02 29.84 19.63
N CYS A 257 -24.12 28.56 20.02
CA CYS A 257 -25.43 27.96 20.36
C CYS A 257 -26.02 28.45 21.66
N LYS A 258 -25.21 28.83 22.65
CA LYS A 258 -25.70 29.26 23.97
C LYS A 258 -25.95 30.77 24.07
N TYR A 259 -25.07 31.56 23.44
CA TYR A 259 -24.98 33.00 23.65
C TYR A 259 -24.86 33.80 22.36
N GLY A 260 -24.74 33.14 21.20
CA GLY A 260 -24.46 33.79 19.93
C GLY A 260 -25.53 33.57 18.86
N ALA A 261 -25.11 33.65 17.59
CA ALA A 261 -26.03 33.65 16.44
C ALA A 261 -26.87 32.36 16.34
N LEU A 262 -26.36 31.21 16.76
CA LEU A 262 -27.09 29.93 16.65
C LEU A 262 -28.21 29.76 17.69
N THR A 263 -28.45 30.73 18.58
CA THR A 263 -29.62 30.76 19.50
C THR A 263 -30.93 31.03 18.78
N SER A 264 -30.90 31.72 17.63
CA SER A 264 -32.07 31.98 16.78
C SER A 264 -32.12 31.01 15.61
N ASP A 265 -33.35 30.71 15.10
CA ASP A 265 -33.52 29.74 14.00
C ASP A 265 -32.84 30.15 12.68
N ASP A 266 -32.74 31.44 12.41
CA ASP A 266 -32.16 32.03 11.19
C ASP A 266 -30.67 32.43 11.37
N GLY A 267 -30.07 32.18 12.50
CA GLY A 267 -28.69 32.62 12.77
C GLY A 267 -27.64 31.76 12.06
N HIS A 268 -26.63 32.42 11.52
CA HIS A 268 -25.51 31.79 10.83
C HIS A 268 -24.16 32.15 11.46
N VAL A 269 -23.18 31.27 11.31
CA VAL A 269 -21.80 31.48 11.72
C VAL A 269 -20.89 31.31 10.53
N SER A 270 -19.93 32.22 10.35
CA SER A 270 -18.89 32.10 9.33
C SER A 270 -17.53 31.82 9.97
N LEU A 271 -16.83 30.84 9.46
CA LEU A 271 -15.48 30.43 9.84
C LEU A 271 -14.54 30.68 8.65
N SER A 272 -13.67 31.69 8.75
CA SER A 272 -12.77 32.08 7.65
C SER A 272 -11.34 32.28 8.13
#